data_f738650c26751f2de27cd0cf961d925c
#
_entry.id   f738650c26751f2de27cd0cf961d925c
#
_cell.length_a   1.000
_cell.length_b   1.000
_cell.length_c   1.000
_cell.angle_alpha   90.00
_cell.angle_beta   90.00
_cell.angle_gamma   90.00
#
_symmetry.space_group_name_H-M   'P 1'
#
loop_
_entity.id
_entity.type
_entity.pdbx_description
1 polymer ?
#
loop_
_entity_poly.entity_id
_entity_poly.type
_entity_poly.pdbx_seq_one_letter_code
_entity_poly.pdbx_strand_id
1 'polypeptide(L)'
;AQAQATDFDYDNCASELLAAGIAPDAAAAACAMSYRPTEISSCVSGVLNASAVLPESALVACSRDRRPDEVATCVSNIHADLVVNDSEMVLEHCHRTILPERYAACVVGIANEVDYTTEDSLTTCIAAGYKPLDIEPSYIPLD
;
A
#
# COMPACT_ATOMS: atom_id res chain seq x y z
N ALA A 1 -7.38 31.56 -9.01
CA ALA A 1 -7.55 30.83 -7.75
C ALA A 1 -7.02 29.43 -7.88
N GLN A 2 -6.34 29.03 -6.88
CA GLN A 2 -5.74 27.73 -6.78
C GLN A 2 -6.74 26.74 -6.26
N ALA A 3 -7.07 25.77 -7.06
CA ALA A 3 -7.89 24.69 -6.53
C ALA A 3 -7.04 23.86 -5.58
N GLN A 4 -7.48 23.74 -4.36
CA GLN A 4 -6.81 22.88 -3.43
C GLN A 4 -7.34 21.47 -3.56
N ALA A 5 -6.44 20.50 -3.60
CA ALA A 5 -6.86 19.12 -3.57
C ALA A 5 -7.60 18.89 -2.26
N THR A 6 -8.80 18.39 -2.34
CA THR A 6 -9.60 18.07 -1.17
C THR A 6 -9.87 16.60 -1.15
N ASP A 7 -10.38 16.11 -0.02
CA ASP A 7 -10.76 14.72 0.08
C ASP A 7 -11.85 14.33 -0.91
N PHE A 8 -12.52 15.34 -1.48
CA PHE A 8 -13.63 15.10 -2.39
C PHE A 8 -13.28 15.39 -3.85
N ASP A 9 -12.02 15.41 -4.18
CA ASP A 9 -11.56 15.74 -5.54
C ASP A 9 -11.58 14.48 -6.40
N TYR A 10 -12.75 14.17 -6.93
CA TYR A 10 -12.96 12.96 -7.70
C TYR A 10 -12.32 13.02 -9.08
N ASP A 11 -12.32 14.19 -9.71
CA ASP A 11 -11.72 14.30 -11.03
C ASP A 11 -10.20 14.17 -10.98
N ASN A 12 -9.56 14.69 -9.95
CA ASN A 12 -8.13 14.51 -9.77
C ASN A 12 -7.80 13.03 -9.51
N CYS A 13 -8.60 12.38 -8.69
CA CYS A 13 -8.44 10.95 -8.43
C CYS A 13 -8.50 10.16 -9.75
N ALA A 14 -9.55 10.35 -10.52
CA ALA A 14 -9.73 9.62 -11.76
C ALA A 14 -8.61 9.92 -12.75
N SER A 15 -8.23 11.17 -12.87
CA SER A 15 -7.15 11.59 -13.77
C SER A 15 -5.84 10.91 -13.42
N GLU A 16 -5.50 10.88 -12.14
CA GLU A 16 -4.25 10.26 -11.71
C GLU A 16 -4.26 8.75 -11.93
N LEU A 17 -5.39 8.10 -11.67
CA LEU A 17 -5.47 6.65 -11.89
C LEU A 17 -5.39 6.31 -13.37
N LEU A 18 -6.02 7.11 -14.23
CA LEU A 18 -5.90 6.88 -15.67
C LEU A 18 -4.47 7.06 -16.13
N ALA A 19 -3.79 8.08 -15.63
CA ALA A 19 -2.38 8.31 -15.97
C ALA A 19 -1.49 7.18 -15.49
N ALA A 20 -1.89 6.50 -14.42
CA ALA A 20 -1.14 5.36 -13.89
C ALA A 20 -1.39 4.07 -14.67
N GLY A 21 -2.29 4.09 -15.65
CA GLY A 21 -2.58 2.91 -16.44
C GLY A 21 -3.76 2.08 -15.96
N ILE A 22 -4.56 2.63 -15.05
CA ILE A 22 -5.75 1.95 -14.58
C ILE A 22 -6.87 2.11 -15.62
N ALA A 23 -7.60 1.03 -15.87
CA ALA A 23 -8.70 1.06 -16.81
C ALA A 23 -9.80 2.02 -16.34
N PRO A 24 -10.50 2.70 -17.27
CA PRO A 24 -11.48 3.72 -16.90
C PRO A 24 -12.55 3.26 -15.92
N ASP A 25 -13.08 2.06 -16.13
CA ASP A 25 -14.15 1.56 -15.25
C ASP A 25 -13.62 1.31 -13.84
N ALA A 26 -12.41 0.77 -13.73
CA ALA A 26 -11.80 0.51 -12.43
C ALA A 26 -11.44 1.82 -11.73
N ALA A 27 -10.94 2.80 -12.48
CA ALA A 27 -10.63 4.12 -11.92
C ALA A 27 -11.89 4.79 -11.40
N ALA A 28 -12.95 4.76 -12.19
CA ALA A 28 -14.21 5.37 -11.80
C ALA A 28 -14.77 4.72 -10.52
N ALA A 29 -14.76 3.39 -10.48
CA ALA A 29 -15.30 2.69 -9.32
C ALA A 29 -14.48 2.98 -8.06
N ALA A 30 -13.16 2.92 -8.17
CA ALA A 30 -12.29 3.15 -7.02
C ALA A 30 -12.47 4.55 -6.45
N CYS A 31 -12.50 5.56 -7.32
CA CYS A 31 -12.66 6.93 -6.86
C CYS A 31 -14.05 7.17 -6.28
N ALA A 32 -15.08 6.65 -6.97
CA ALA A 32 -16.47 6.91 -6.56
C ALA A 32 -16.80 6.28 -5.22
N MET A 33 -16.18 5.16 -4.90
CA MET A 33 -16.47 4.43 -3.67
C MET A 33 -15.63 4.87 -2.49
N SER A 34 -14.74 5.81 -2.67
CA SER A 34 -13.83 6.23 -1.61
C SER A 34 -14.35 7.46 -0.89
N TYR A 35 -14.19 7.48 0.43
CA TYR A 35 -14.43 8.69 1.20
C TYR A 35 -13.37 9.75 0.91
N ARG A 36 -12.17 9.33 0.54
CA ARG A 36 -11.06 10.24 0.30
C ARG A 36 -10.38 9.82 -1.00
N PRO A 37 -11.00 10.16 -2.13
CA PRO A 37 -10.52 9.67 -3.42
C PRO A 37 -9.07 10.05 -3.71
N THR A 38 -8.64 11.24 -3.30
CA THR A 38 -7.26 11.66 -3.57
C THR A 38 -6.24 10.80 -2.81
N GLU A 39 -6.61 10.22 -1.69
CA GLU A 39 -5.70 9.33 -0.98
C GLU A 39 -5.48 8.04 -1.75
N ILE A 40 -6.51 7.56 -2.45
CA ILE A 40 -6.38 6.37 -3.26
C ILE A 40 -5.41 6.61 -4.42
N SER A 41 -5.61 7.68 -5.16
CA SER A 41 -4.76 7.96 -6.31
C SER A 41 -3.33 8.31 -5.90
N SER A 42 -3.16 9.03 -4.80
CA SER A 42 -1.82 9.33 -4.29
C SER A 42 -1.10 8.06 -3.86
N CYS A 43 -1.81 7.14 -3.23
CA CYS A 43 -1.24 5.85 -2.83
C CYS A 43 -0.78 5.07 -4.05
N VAL A 44 -1.64 4.95 -5.07
CA VAL A 44 -1.30 4.22 -6.29
C VAL A 44 -0.07 4.85 -6.95
N SER A 45 -0.05 6.17 -7.09
CA SER A 45 1.09 6.86 -7.69
C SER A 45 2.37 6.63 -6.89
N GLY A 46 2.27 6.70 -5.56
CA GLY A 46 3.44 6.48 -4.71
C GLY A 46 3.98 5.06 -4.83
N VAL A 47 3.10 4.08 -4.84
CA VAL A 47 3.51 2.68 -4.98
C VAL A 47 4.16 2.45 -6.34
N LEU A 48 3.57 2.97 -7.41
CA LEU A 48 4.11 2.75 -8.75
C LEU A 48 5.42 3.49 -8.98
N ASN A 49 5.59 4.64 -8.35
CA ASN A 49 6.86 5.37 -8.46
C ASN A 49 7.98 4.66 -7.71
N ALA A 50 7.67 3.92 -6.67
CA ALA A 50 8.68 3.30 -5.81
C ALA A 50 8.98 1.86 -6.21
N SER A 51 8.15 1.21 -6.99
CA SER A 51 8.23 -0.24 -7.16
C SER A 51 7.82 -0.66 -8.56
N ALA A 52 7.96 -1.96 -8.83
CA ALA A 52 7.65 -2.54 -10.13
C ALA A 52 6.34 -3.34 -10.11
N VAL A 53 5.43 -3.02 -9.20
CA VAL A 53 4.16 -3.73 -9.16
C VAL A 53 3.27 -3.34 -10.33
N LEU A 54 2.30 -4.19 -10.62
CA LEU A 54 1.31 -3.88 -11.64
C LEU A 54 0.35 -2.79 -11.12
N PRO A 55 -0.11 -1.90 -12.01
CA PRO A 55 -1.06 -0.88 -11.57
C PRO A 55 -2.29 -1.44 -10.87
N GLU A 56 -2.82 -2.57 -11.35
CA GLU A 56 -3.99 -3.19 -10.73
C GLU A 56 -3.70 -3.65 -9.30
N SER A 57 -2.50 -4.19 -9.07
CA SER A 57 -2.10 -4.60 -7.73
C SER A 57 -2.06 -3.42 -6.78
N ALA A 58 -1.49 -2.31 -7.25
CA ALA A 58 -1.43 -1.09 -6.45
C ALA A 58 -2.83 -0.59 -6.13
N LEU A 59 -3.72 -0.60 -7.12
CA LEU A 59 -5.08 -0.13 -6.91
C LEU A 59 -5.83 -0.98 -5.87
N VAL A 60 -5.70 -2.30 -5.95
CA VAL A 60 -6.35 -3.19 -4.99
C VAL A 60 -5.85 -2.91 -3.58
N ALA A 61 -4.54 -2.83 -3.40
CA ALA A 61 -3.96 -2.60 -2.08
C ALA A 61 -4.39 -1.24 -1.54
N CYS A 62 -4.27 -0.19 -2.37
CA CYS A 62 -4.56 1.17 -1.92
C CYS A 62 -6.04 1.37 -1.62
N SER A 63 -6.92 0.76 -2.41
CA SER A 63 -8.35 1.00 -2.24
C SER A 63 -8.95 0.19 -1.11
N ARG A 64 -8.26 -0.85 -0.64
CA ARG A 64 -8.77 -1.72 0.42
C ARG A 64 -8.13 -1.43 1.77
N ASP A 65 -7.27 -0.47 1.84
CA ASP A 65 -6.60 -0.17 3.10
C ASP A 65 -7.22 1.05 3.74
N ARG A 66 -7.21 1.07 5.07
CA ARG A 66 -7.72 2.21 5.82
C ARG A 66 -6.78 3.40 5.73
N ARG A 67 -5.49 3.12 5.55
CA ARG A 67 -4.45 4.15 5.54
C ARG A 67 -3.60 3.96 4.31
N PRO A 68 -4.13 4.32 3.15
CA PRO A 68 -3.40 4.08 1.91
C PRO A 68 -2.05 4.79 1.87
N ASP A 69 -1.96 5.98 2.48
CA ASP A 69 -0.69 6.70 2.54
C ASP A 69 0.38 5.92 3.29
N GLU A 70 0.01 5.18 4.33
CA GLU A 70 0.98 4.37 5.05
C GLU A 70 1.45 3.17 4.25
N VAL A 71 0.56 2.60 3.43
CA VAL A 71 0.95 1.51 2.54
C VAL A 71 1.99 2.01 1.54
N ALA A 72 1.73 3.15 0.92
CA ALA A 72 2.67 3.73 -0.05
C ALA A 72 4.01 4.06 0.61
N THR A 73 3.99 4.62 1.81
CA THR A 73 5.21 4.93 2.54
C THR A 73 5.98 3.65 2.87
N CYS A 74 5.29 2.60 3.28
CA CYS A 74 5.90 1.31 3.58
C CYS A 74 6.63 0.76 2.35
N VAL A 75 5.95 0.71 1.21
CA VAL A 75 6.55 0.23 -0.04
C VAL A 75 7.75 1.08 -0.42
N SER A 76 7.60 2.39 -0.33
CA SER A 76 8.65 3.32 -0.70
C SER A 76 9.89 3.16 0.18
N ASN A 77 9.69 3.04 1.50
CA ASN A 77 10.82 2.94 2.42
C ASN A 77 11.60 1.65 2.21
N ILE A 78 10.91 0.54 1.98
CA ILE A 78 11.61 -0.72 1.76
C ILE A 78 12.39 -0.67 0.46
N HIS A 79 11.80 -0.15 -0.62
CA HIS A 79 12.48 -0.07 -1.90
C HIS A 79 13.63 0.94 -1.91
N ALA A 80 13.55 1.97 -1.07
CA ALA A 80 14.62 2.97 -1.01
C ALA A 80 15.88 2.41 -0.37
N ASP A 81 15.72 1.51 0.59
CA ASP A 81 16.86 1.08 1.42
C ASP A 81 17.35 -0.33 1.10
N LEU A 82 16.56 -1.13 0.42
CA LEU A 82 16.90 -2.53 0.16
C LEU A 82 16.75 -2.86 -1.30
N VAL A 83 17.48 -3.90 -1.73
CA VAL A 83 17.30 -4.46 -3.06
C VAL A 83 16.08 -5.38 -3.00
N VAL A 84 15.08 -5.08 -3.82
CA VAL A 84 13.83 -5.83 -3.82
C VAL A 84 13.70 -6.56 -5.14
N ASN A 85 13.58 -7.88 -5.08
CA ASN A 85 13.36 -8.70 -6.27
C ASN A 85 11.88 -8.97 -6.52
N ASP A 86 11.07 -8.90 -5.48
CA ASP A 86 9.64 -9.21 -5.56
C ASP A 86 8.85 -8.05 -4.96
N SER A 87 8.58 -7.05 -5.79
CA SER A 87 7.82 -5.88 -5.35
C SER A 87 6.38 -6.22 -4.98
N GLU A 88 5.81 -7.24 -5.63
CA GLU A 88 4.44 -7.65 -5.32
C GLU A 88 4.36 -8.18 -3.89
N MET A 89 5.36 -8.91 -3.45
CA MET A 89 5.41 -9.40 -2.07
C MET A 89 5.52 -8.24 -1.08
N VAL A 90 6.35 -7.26 -1.40
CA VAL A 90 6.47 -6.07 -0.53
C VAL A 90 5.13 -5.37 -0.41
N LEU A 91 4.46 -5.14 -1.53
CA LEU A 91 3.16 -4.48 -1.53
C LEU A 91 2.14 -5.27 -0.72
N GLU A 92 2.10 -6.59 -0.93
CA GLU A 92 1.16 -7.45 -0.22
C GLU A 92 1.37 -7.36 1.30
N HIS A 93 2.62 -7.42 1.73
CA HIS A 93 2.91 -7.37 3.17
C HIS A 93 2.62 -5.98 3.74
N CYS A 94 2.98 -4.92 3.01
CA CYS A 94 2.68 -3.57 3.47
C CYS A 94 1.18 -3.34 3.60
N HIS A 95 0.40 -3.92 2.69
CA HIS A 95 -1.05 -3.81 2.73
C HIS A 95 -1.65 -4.62 3.87
N ARG A 96 -1.09 -5.79 4.15
CA ARG A 96 -1.70 -6.71 5.09
C ARG A 96 -1.26 -6.52 6.53
N THR A 97 -0.19 -5.80 6.75
CA THR A 97 0.23 -5.51 8.12
C THR A 97 -0.68 -4.46 8.75
N ILE A 98 -0.84 -4.54 10.06
CA ILE A 98 -1.67 -3.58 10.79
C ILE A 98 -0.98 -2.22 10.86
N LEU A 99 0.35 -2.22 10.95
CA LEU A 99 1.14 -0.99 11.08
C LEU A 99 2.20 -0.97 9.99
N PRO A 100 1.85 -0.48 8.79
CA PRO A 100 2.76 -0.56 7.65
C PRO A 100 4.11 0.13 7.87
N GLU A 101 4.11 1.31 8.48
CA GLU A 101 5.37 2.02 8.67
C GLU A 101 6.26 1.32 9.67
N ARG A 102 5.67 0.74 10.71
CA ARG A 102 6.45 -0.06 11.65
C ARG A 102 6.99 -1.31 10.99
N TYR A 103 6.20 -1.93 10.14
CA TYR A 103 6.63 -3.11 9.39
C TYR A 103 7.83 -2.76 8.51
N ALA A 104 7.76 -1.65 7.78
CA ALA A 104 8.88 -1.23 6.94
C ALA A 104 10.14 -0.99 7.76
N ALA A 105 10.01 -0.35 8.91
CA ALA A 105 11.16 -0.12 9.78
C ALA A 105 11.77 -1.42 10.27
N CYS A 106 10.92 -2.40 10.58
CA CYS A 106 11.40 -3.72 10.98
C CYS A 106 12.19 -4.38 9.85
N VAL A 107 11.62 -4.39 8.65
CA VAL A 107 12.25 -5.04 7.50
C VAL A 107 13.61 -4.43 7.20
N VAL A 108 13.66 -3.10 7.12
CA VAL A 108 14.90 -2.40 6.80
C VAL A 108 15.93 -2.59 7.93
N GLY A 109 15.51 -2.44 9.18
CA GLY A 109 16.42 -2.56 10.30
C GLY A 109 17.00 -3.96 10.43
N ILE A 110 16.17 -4.99 10.30
CA ILE A 110 16.64 -6.36 10.40
C ILE A 110 17.57 -6.69 9.23
N ALA A 111 17.20 -6.31 8.02
CA ALA A 111 18.04 -6.60 6.86
C ALA A 111 19.41 -5.94 6.95
N ASN A 112 19.48 -4.74 7.53
CA ASN A 112 20.74 -4.02 7.62
C ASN A 112 21.67 -4.58 8.69
N GLU A 113 21.12 -5.14 9.76
CA GLU A 113 21.94 -5.58 10.89
C GLU A 113 22.20 -7.08 10.89
N VAL A 114 21.27 -7.84 10.37
CA VAL A 114 21.38 -9.29 10.28
C VAL A 114 21.64 -9.62 8.82
N ASP A 115 22.46 -10.62 8.55
CA ASP A 115 22.79 -10.99 7.17
C ASP A 115 21.63 -11.78 6.55
N TYR A 116 20.52 -11.09 6.40
CA TYR A 116 19.31 -11.63 5.81
C TYR A 116 19.09 -11.05 4.43
N THR A 117 18.50 -11.83 3.55
CA THR A 117 17.96 -11.29 2.31
C THR A 117 16.76 -10.41 2.62
N THR A 118 16.37 -9.60 1.64
CA THR A 118 15.15 -8.80 1.78
C THR A 118 13.96 -9.71 2.08
N GLU A 119 13.85 -10.84 1.36
CA GLU A 119 12.74 -11.76 1.54
C GLU A 119 12.73 -12.38 2.91
N ASP A 120 13.89 -12.72 3.46
CA ASP A 120 13.97 -13.25 4.82
C ASP A 120 13.47 -12.23 5.84
N SER A 121 13.85 -10.97 5.64
CA SER A 121 13.42 -9.91 6.55
C SER A 121 11.92 -9.65 6.44
N LEU A 122 11.39 -9.68 5.22
CA LEU A 122 9.95 -9.53 5.02
C LEU A 122 9.18 -10.61 5.80
N THR A 123 9.65 -11.84 5.69
CA THR A 123 9.00 -12.97 6.38
C THR A 123 9.14 -12.87 7.89
N THR A 124 10.33 -12.51 8.36
CA THR A 124 10.58 -12.42 9.79
C THR A 124 9.71 -11.35 10.45
N CYS A 125 9.55 -10.22 9.78
CA CYS A 125 8.83 -9.09 10.36
C CYS A 125 7.32 -9.20 10.25
N ILE A 126 6.80 -10.14 9.45
CA ILE A 126 5.37 -10.22 9.21
C ILE A 126 4.59 -10.75 10.40
N ALA A 127 5.23 -11.55 11.24
CA ALA A 127 4.53 -12.37 12.22
C ALA A 127 3.75 -11.55 13.24
N ALA A 128 4.26 -10.39 13.62
CA ALA A 128 3.68 -9.64 14.73
C ALA A 128 2.52 -8.74 14.37
N GLY A 129 2.36 -8.38 13.09
CA GLY A 129 1.37 -7.39 12.71
C GLY A 129 0.54 -7.72 11.50
N TYR A 130 0.58 -8.96 11.07
CA TYR A 130 -0.08 -9.36 9.85
C TYR A 130 -1.58 -9.53 10.06
N LYS A 131 -2.37 -8.93 9.14
CA LYS A 131 -3.82 -9.07 9.18
C LYS A 131 -4.22 -10.35 8.45
N PRO A 132 -4.80 -11.33 9.14
CA PRO A 132 -5.28 -12.51 8.45
C PRO A 132 -6.46 -12.17 7.56
N LEU A 133 -6.45 -12.66 6.32
CA LEU A 133 -7.51 -12.35 5.37
C LEU A 133 -8.79 -13.10 5.67
N ASP A 134 -8.68 -14.25 6.28
CA ASP A 134 -9.81 -15.14 6.50
C ASP A 134 -10.42 -14.99 7.88
N ILE A 135 -9.96 -14.04 8.67
CA ILE A 135 -10.57 -13.76 9.95
C ILE A 135 -11.60 -12.65 9.76
N GLU A 136 -12.78 -12.88 10.26
CA GLU A 136 -13.82 -11.86 10.19
C GLU A 136 -13.47 -10.74 11.14
N PRO A 137 -13.33 -9.53 10.62
CA PRO A 137 -12.80 -8.44 11.44
C PRO A 137 -13.69 -8.07 12.62
N SER A 138 -14.97 -8.34 12.51
CA SER A 138 -15.90 -7.99 13.57
C SER A 138 -16.05 -9.09 14.61
N TYR A 139 -15.43 -10.23 14.40
CA TYR A 139 -15.64 -11.36 15.26
C TYR A 139 -14.60 -11.37 16.37
N ILE A 140 -15.05 -11.23 17.59
CA ILE A 140 -14.19 -11.30 18.75
C ILE A 140 -14.82 -12.29 19.72
N PRO A 141 -14.19 -13.43 19.95
CA PRO A 141 -14.71 -14.37 20.93
C PRO A 141 -14.69 -13.73 22.31
N LEU A 142 -15.82 -13.78 22.94
CA LEU A 142 -15.94 -13.20 24.27
C LEU A 142 -15.97 -14.33 25.29
N ASP A 143 -14.86 -14.70 25.76
CA ASP A 143 -14.88 -15.69 26.80
C ASP A 143 -13.81 -15.55 27.77
#